data_95b93efae4d61e5851ba1505debea527
#
_entry.id   95b93efae4d61e5851ba1505debea527
#
_cell.length_a   1.000
_cell.length_b   1.000
_cell.length_c   1.000
_cell.angle_alpha   90.00
_cell.angle_beta   90.00
_cell.angle_gamma   90.00
#
_symmetry.space_group_name_H-M   'P 1'
#
loop_
_entity.id
_entity.type
_entity.pdbx_description
1 polymer ?
#
loop_
_entity_poly.entity_id
_entity_poly.type
_entity_poly.pdbx_seq_one_letter_code
_entity_poly.pdbx_strand_id
1 'polypeptide(L)'
;GGGATGVEVAGVLSEMKKFVLPNDYPDMPASLMHVYLVEAGPRLLAGMSEDSSAHAEKFLREMGVNILLNKRVVDYRDHKVMLEDGSEIATRTFIWVSGVTGVTFGNMDASLIGRGGRIKVDEFNRVEGMKNVFAIGDQCVQFSDKDYPNGHPQLAQVAIQQGELLAKNLMRLEKGEEMKPFHYRNLGSMATVGRNRAVAEFSKIKTQGWFAWVLWLVVHLRSILGVRNKVVVLLNWIWNYFTYDQSMRMIVYARKAKEIRDREVVEATTHLGKDLLHEPQQSGQEKA
;
A
#
# COMPACT_ATOMS: atom_id res chain seq x y z
N GLY A 1 6.31 9.72 0.74
CA GLY A 1 7.11 8.58 0.26
C GLY A 1 7.21 8.56 -1.25
N GLY A 2 8.42 8.35 -1.77
CA GLY A 2 8.76 8.35 -3.20
C GLY A 2 8.75 6.97 -3.85
N GLY A 3 8.10 5.99 -3.24
CA GLY A 3 7.83 4.69 -3.86
C GLY A 3 6.80 4.78 -5.01
N ALA A 4 6.45 3.63 -5.62
CA ALA A 4 5.52 3.59 -6.76
C ALA A 4 4.19 4.30 -6.45
N THR A 5 3.57 3.99 -5.31
CA THR A 5 2.30 4.63 -4.90
C THR A 5 2.44 6.15 -4.79
N GLY A 6 3.52 6.66 -4.20
CA GLY A 6 3.73 8.11 -4.06
C GLY A 6 3.92 8.81 -5.39
N VAL A 7 4.67 8.19 -6.30
CA VAL A 7 4.88 8.69 -7.67
C VAL A 7 3.56 8.74 -8.45
N GLU A 8 2.78 7.66 -8.39
CA GLU A 8 1.46 7.56 -9.05
C GLU A 8 0.46 8.58 -8.50
N VAL A 9 0.36 8.70 -7.17
CA VAL A 9 -0.55 9.66 -6.51
C VAL A 9 -0.13 11.11 -6.84
N ALA A 10 1.15 11.44 -6.79
CA ALA A 10 1.63 12.78 -7.12
C ALA A 10 1.33 13.15 -8.59
N GLY A 11 1.48 12.19 -9.51
CA GLY A 11 1.13 12.34 -10.90
C GLY A 11 -0.37 12.62 -11.10
N VAL A 12 -1.22 11.78 -10.50
CA VAL A 12 -2.69 11.94 -10.56
C VAL A 12 -3.14 13.30 -9.98
N LEU A 13 -2.60 13.71 -8.83
CA LEU A 13 -2.92 15.02 -8.23
C LEU A 13 -2.52 16.18 -9.13
N SER A 14 -1.39 16.04 -9.82
CA SER A 14 -0.92 17.05 -10.79
C SER A 14 -1.82 17.13 -12.04
N GLU A 15 -2.29 15.98 -12.54
CA GLU A 15 -3.27 15.93 -13.63
C GLU A 15 -4.63 16.51 -13.20
N MET A 16 -5.11 16.18 -12.00
CA MET A 16 -6.31 16.78 -11.42
C MET A 16 -6.21 18.29 -11.35
N LYS A 17 -5.09 18.82 -10.85
CA LYS A 17 -4.83 20.27 -10.81
C LYS A 17 -4.96 20.91 -12.20
N LYS A 18 -4.44 20.26 -13.23
CA LYS A 18 -4.36 20.81 -14.58
C LYS A 18 -5.65 20.68 -15.39
N PHE A 19 -6.33 19.54 -15.26
CA PHE A 19 -7.41 19.18 -16.19
C PHE A 19 -8.79 19.07 -15.54
N VAL A 20 -8.87 18.81 -14.24
CA VAL A 20 -10.15 18.57 -13.54
C VAL A 20 -10.59 19.81 -12.77
N LEU A 21 -9.70 20.33 -11.89
CA LEU A 21 -10.06 21.44 -11.03
C LEU A 21 -10.51 22.71 -11.75
N PRO A 22 -9.91 23.13 -12.88
CA PRO A 22 -10.39 24.32 -13.59
C PRO A 22 -11.80 24.19 -14.15
N ASN A 23 -12.22 22.95 -14.47
CA ASN A 23 -13.58 22.69 -14.98
C ASN A 23 -14.61 22.59 -13.85
N ASP A 24 -14.23 21.97 -12.73
CA ASP A 24 -15.14 21.71 -11.61
C ASP A 24 -15.27 22.92 -10.66
N TYR A 25 -14.20 23.71 -10.58
CA TYR A 25 -14.08 24.86 -9.67
C TYR A 25 -13.47 26.05 -10.42
N PRO A 26 -14.20 26.66 -11.38
CA PRO A 26 -13.67 27.73 -12.23
C PRO A 26 -13.24 28.97 -11.45
N ASP A 27 -13.87 29.23 -10.30
CA ASP A 27 -13.55 30.37 -9.43
C ASP A 27 -12.32 30.11 -8.53
N MET A 28 -11.80 28.88 -8.50
CA MET A 28 -10.63 28.54 -7.69
C MET A 28 -9.37 28.63 -8.55
N PRO A 29 -8.43 29.53 -8.22
CA PRO A 29 -7.17 29.60 -8.97
C PRO A 29 -6.33 28.34 -8.73
N ALA A 30 -6.23 27.48 -9.76
CA ALA A 30 -5.44 26.24 -9.69
C ALA A 30 -3.95 26.51 -9.37
N SER A 31 -3.47 27.75 -9.55
CA SER A 31 -2.12 28.19 -9.18
C SER A 31 -1.85 28.10 -7.67
N LEU A 32 -2.90 28.19 -6.83
CA LEU A 32 -2.78 28.08 -5.37
C LEU A 32 -2.56 26.64 -4.89
N MET A 33 -2.83 25.65 -5.72
CA MET A 33 -2.58 24.25 -5.37
C MET A 33 -1.13 23.88 -5.71
N HIS A 34 -0.39 23.46 -4.71
CA HIS A 34 0.97 22.93 -4.86
C HIS A 34 0.98 21.45 -4.44
N VAL A 35 1.55 20.60 -5.31
CA VAL A 35 1.76 19.19 -5.01
C VAL A 35 3.21 19.01 -4.59
N TYR A 36 3.43 18.45 -3.40
CA TYR A 36 4.75 18.11 -2.88
C TYR A 36 4.88 16.60 -2.77
N LEU A 37 5.96 16.04 -3.28
CA LEU A 37 6.37 14.66 -3.05
C LEU A 37 7.64 14.67 -2.21
N VAL A 38 7.51 14.21 -0.97
CA VAL A 38 8.62 14.18 0.01
C VAL A 38 9.13 12.74 0.13
N GLU A 39 10.44 12.56 -0.04
CA GLU A 39 11.12 11.26 0.05
C GLU A 39 12.37 11.37 0.93
N ALA A 40 12.48 10.44 1.89
CA ALA A 40 13.61 10.39 2.82
C ALA A 40 14.92 9.93 2.15
N GLY A 41 14.80 9.14 1.09
CA GLY A 41 15.94 8.66 0.31
C GLY A 41 16.44 9.66 -0.74
N PRO A 42 17.58 9.33 -1.37
CA PRO A 42 18.23 10.23 -2.36
C PRO A 42 17.53 10.21 -3.73
N ARG A 43 16.57 9.31 -3.98
CA ARG A 43 15.89 9.19 -5.27
C ARG A 43 14.50 8.58 -5.12
N LEU A 44 13.63 8.85 -6.09
CA LEU A 44 12.33 8.20 -6.22
C LEU A 44 12.50 6.74 -6.67
N LEU A 45 11.49 5.91 -6.48
CA LEU A 45 11.45 4.52 -6.96
C LEU A 45 12.74 3.74 -6.61
N ALA A 46 13.20 3.82 -5.36
CA ALA A 46 14.48 3.26 -4.92
C ALA A 46 14.64 1.74 -5.24
N GLY A 47 13.54 1.02 -5.43
CA GLY A 47 13.53 -0.39 -5.87
C GLY A 47 13.72 -0.61 -7.38
N MET A 48 13.79 0.46 -8.18
CA MET A 48 14.05 0.40 -9.63
C MET A 48 15.47 0.93 -9.92
N SER A 49 15.90 0.86 -11.18
CA SER A 49 17.21 1.40 -11.58
C SER A 49 17.28 2.92 -11.44
N GLU A 50 18.49 3.45 -11.39
CA GLU A 50 18.71 4.91 -11.33
C GLU A 50 18.15 5.63 -12.55
N ASP A 51 18.24 5.01 -13.72
CA ASP A 51 17.70 5.54 -14.95
C ASP A 51 16.18 5.70 -14.91
N SER A 52 15.45 4.65 -14.49
CA SER A 52 13.99 4.73 -14.30
C SER A 52 13.58 5.73 -13.22
N SER A 53 14.37 5.82 -12.15
CA SER A 53 14.20 6.82 -11.09
C SER A 53 14.32 8.25 -11.63
N ALA A 54 15.38 8.52 -12.41
CA ALA A 54 15.63 9.83 -13.02
C ALA A 54 14.51 10.23 -14.01
N HIS A 55 14.02 9.27 -14.82
CA HIS A 55 12.90 9.53 -15.72
C HIS A 55 11.59 9.82 -14.98
N ALA A 56 11.29 9.08 -13.92
CA ALA A 56 10.10 9.33 -13.11
C ALA A 56 10.16 10.72 -12.45
N GLU A 57 11.31 11.09 -11.89
CA GLU A 57 11.54 12.42 -11.33
C GLU A 57 11.37 13.52 -12.37
N LYS A 58 11.98 13.37 -13.55
CA LYS A 58 11.84 14.31 -14.66
C LYS A 58 10.37 14.51 -15.04
N PHE A 59 9.62 13.42 -15.24
CA PHE A 59 8.20 13.50 -15.59
C PHE A 59 7.38 14.24 -14.54
N LEU A 60 7.58 13.95 -13.25
CA LEU A 60 6.85 14.64 -12.18
C LEU A 60 7.19 16.12 -12.12
N ARG A 61 8.47 16.51 -12.29
CA ARG A 61 8.87 17.92 -12.32
C ARG A 61 8.25 18.66 -13.52
N GLU A 62 8.21 18.04 -14.69
CA GLU A 62 7.52 18.58 -15.87
C GLU A 62 6.01 18.76 -15.66
N MET A 63 5.41 17.93 -14.79
CA MET A 63 4.02 18.06 -14.38
C MET A 63 3.79 19.09 -13.27
N GLY A 64 4.84 19.73 -12.77
CA GLY A 64 4.78 20.77 -11.73
C GLY A 64 4.71 20.24 -10.29
N VAL A 65 5.18 19.00 -10.06
CA VAL A 65 5.33 18.45 -8.71
C VAL A 65 6.63 18.98 -8.07
N ASN A 66 6.54 19.49 -6.85
CA ASN A 66 7.68 19.86 -6.03
C ASN A 66 8.24 18.61 -5.35
N ILE A 67 9.42 18.15 -5.78
CA ILE A 67 10.06 16.95 -5.26
C ILE A 67 11.13 17.34 -4.26
N LEU A 68 11.01 16.81 -3.03
CA LEU A 68 11.95 17.01 -1.93
C LEU A 68 12.58 15.65 -1.59
N LEU A 69 13.81 15.44 -2.07
CA LEU A 69 14.62 14.25 -1.77
C LEU A 69 15.50 14.50 -0.54
N ASN A 70 15.95 13.42 0.11
CA ASN A 70 16.72 13.46 1.35
C ASN A 70 16.02 14.26 2.46
N LYS A 71 14.69 14.22 2.46
CA LYS A 71 13.85 14.91 3.44
C LYS A 71 12.93 13.89 4.13
N ARG A 72 13.11 13.73 5.41
CA ARG A 72 12.27 12.85 6.23
C ARG A 72 11.15 13.64 6.88
N VAL A 73 9.92 13.18 6.71
CA VAL A 73 8.78 13.68 7.49
C VAL A 73 8.85 13.07 8.87
N VAL A 74 8.78 13.91 9.90
CA VAL A 74 8.81 13.49 11.31
C VAL A 74 7.45 13.60 11.97
N ASP A 75 6.60 14.55 11.57
CA ASP A 75 5.28 14.75 12.15
C ASP A 75 4.33 15.48 11.19
N TYR A 76 3.03 15.39 11.49
CA TYR A 76 1.98 16.21 10.88
C TYR A 76 1.02 16.67 11.98
N ARG A 77 1.02 17.95 12.29
CA ARG A 77 0.10 18.57 13.24
C ARG A 77 -0.20 20.01 12.83
N ASP A 78 -1.32 20.52 13.29
CA ASP A 78 -1.74 21.93 13.07
C ASP A 78 -1.68 22.35 11.59
N HIS A 79 -2.05 21.43 10.69
CA HIS A 79 -1.99 21.63 9.23
C HIS A 79 -0.58 21.91 8.69
N LYS A 80 0.46 21.39 9.34
CA LYS A 80 1.85 21.49 8.94
C LYS A 80 2.51 20.12 8.92
N VAL A 81 3.18 19.80 7.84
CA VAL A 81 4.12 18.68 7.76
C VAL A 81 5.46 19.17 8.27
N MET A 82 6.03 18.49 9.25
CA MET A 82 7.32 18.82 9.85
C MET A 82 8.39 17.91 9.29
N LEU A 83 9.50 18.47 8.83
CA LEU A 83 10.64 17.73 8.30
C LEU A 83 11.77 17.67 9.35
N GLU A 84 12.63 16.64 9.20
CA GLU A 84 13.73 16.37 10.13
C GLU A 84 14.74 17.53 10.25
N ASP A 85 14.88 18.33 9.20
CA ASP A 85 15.75 19.52 9.17
C ASP A 85 15.11 20.78 9.79
N GLY A 86 13.94 20.64 10.39
CA GLY A 86 13.20 21.74 11.02
C GLY A 86 12.35 22.56 10.04
N SER A 87 12.39 22.29 8.74
CA SER A 87 11.52 22.98 7.79
C SER A 87 10.09 22.46 7.87
N GLU A 88 9.11 23.30 7.52
CA GLU A 88 7.69 22.99 7.56
C GLU A 88 7.02 23.22 6.22
N ILE A 89 6.01 22.41 5.90
CA ILE A 89 5.12 22.59 4.75
C ILE A 89 3.69 22.75 5.25
N ALA A 90 3.12 23.93 5.09
CA ALA A 90 1.72 24.18 5.42
C ALA A 90 0.80 23.48 4.43
N THR A 91 -0.07 22.59 4.91
CA THR A 91 -1.04 21.87 4.08
C THR A 91 -2.19 21.34 4.92
N ARG A 92 -3.40 21.31 4.33
CA ARG A 92 -4.56 20.62 4.91
C ARG A 92 -4.75 19.22 4.35
N THR A 93 -4.02 18.85 3.30
CA THR A 93 -4.09 17.52 2.68
C THR A 93 -2.75 16.84 2.82
N PHE A 94 -2.70 15.80 3.64
CA PHE A 94 -1.51 15.01 3.87
C PHE A 94 -1.80 13.55 3.54
N ILE A 95 -1.03 12.98 2.61
CA ILE A 95 -1.19 11.60 2.14
C ILE A 95 0.08 10.82 2.50
N TRP A 96 -0.03 9.92 3.45
CA TRP A 96 1.07 9.06 3.88
C TRP A 96 1.09 7.76 3.09
N VAL A 97 2.14 7.58 2.25
CA VAL A 97 2.32 6.40 1.39
C VAL A 97 3.73 5.80 1.52
N SER A 98 4.28 5.85 2.72
CA SER A 98 5.67 5.40 3.00
C SER A 98 5.75 3.93 3.39
N GLY A 99 5.04 3.06 2.71
CA GLY A 99 5.04 1.61 2.91
C GLY A 99 3.89 1.11 3.78
N VAL A 100 3.88 -0.20 3.95
CA VAL A 100 2.89 -0.94 4.73
C VAL A 100 3.57 -1.77 5.81
N THR A 101 2.85 -2.08 6.88
CA THR A 101 3.29 -2.95 7.97
C THR A 101 2.34 -4.14 8.09
N GLY A 102 2.84 -5.27 8.59
CA GLY A 102 1.99 -6.39 8.98
C GLY A 102 1.09 -6.03 10.17
N VAL A 103 -0.05 -6.69 10.26
CA VAL A 103 -0.96 -6.60 11.42
C VAL A 103 -0.55 -7.65 12.43
N THR A 104 -0.32 -7.25 13.67
CA THR A 104 -0.06 -8.18 14.78
C THR A 104 -1.37 -8.67 15.36
N PHE A 105 -1.45 -9.97 15.64
CA PHE A 105 -2.60 -10.59 16.28
C PHE A 105 -2.40 -10.64 17.80
N GLY A 106 -3.48 -10.42 18.56
CA GLY A 106 -3.44 -10.58 20.01
C GLY A 106 -2.99 -11.99 20.40
N ASN A 107 -2.16 -12.08 21.46
CA ASN A 107 -1.60 -13.35 21.97
C ASN A 107 -0.64 -14.10 21.02
N MET A 108 -0.16 -13.47 19.94
CA MET A 108 0.91 -14.03 19.13
C MET A 108 2.25 -13.80 19.83
N ASP A 109 3.09 -14.83 19.87
CA ASP A 109 4.44 -14.73 20.42
C ASP A 109 5.25 -13.68 19.65
N ALA A 110 5.84 -12.73 20.36
CA ALA A 110 6.67 -11.67 19.77
C ALA A 110 7.89 -12.22 19.00
N SER A 111 8.39 -13.42 19.34
CA SER A 111 9.47 -14.08 18.62
C SER A 111 9.10 -14.42 17.17
N LEU A 112 7.81 -14.61 16.88
CA LEU A 112 7.28 -14.90 15.54
C LEU A 112 7.13 -13.64 14.69
N ILE A 113 7.29 -12.45 15.26
CA ILE A 113 7.14 -11.19 14.54
C ILE A 113 8.52 -10.69 14.09
N GLY A 114 8.66 -10.48 12.81
CA GLY A 114 9.84 -9.93 12.18
C GLY A 114 9.71 -8.43 11.88
N ARG A 115 10.65 -7.94 11.09
CA ARG A 115 10.69 -6.52 10.67
C ARG A 115 9.36 -6.09 10.04
N GLY A 116 8.87 -4.92 10.43
CA GLY A 116 7.63 -4.33 9.90
C GLY A 116 6.36 -5.03 10.37
N GLY A 117 6.38 -5.71 11.52
CA GLY A 117 5.20 -6.41 12.07
C GLY A 117 4.82 -7.69 11.29
N ARG A 118 5.70 -8.18 10.41
CA ARG A 118 5.43 -9.33 9.54
C ARG A 118 5.67 -10.64 10.28
N ILE A 119 4.83 -11.63 10.04
CA ILE A 119 4.93 -12.96 10.64
C ILE A 119 6.06 -13.76 9.97
N LYS A 120 6.96 -14.33 10.75
CA LYS A 120 8.03 -15.19 10.25
C LYS A 120 7.46 -16.52 9.78
N VAL A 121 7.89 -16.93 8.58
CA VAL A 121 7.46 -18.19 7.96
C VAL A 121 8.67 -18.97 7.41
N ASP A 122 8.50 -20.29 7.33
CA ASP A 122 9.43 -21.19 6.66
C ASP A 122 9.36 -21.08 5.13
N GLU A 123 10.11 -21.91 4.43
CA GLU A 123 10.13 -21.98 2.96
C GLU A 123 8.81 -22.41 2.32
N PHE A 124 7.86 -22.91 3.10
CA PHE A 124 6.52 -23.34 2.65
C PHE A 124 5.44 -22.33 3.00
N ASN A 125 5.81 -21.13 3.48
CA ASN A 125 4.92 -20.11 4.02
C ASN A 125 4.17 -20.55 5.30
N ARG A 126 4.66 -21.57 6.01
CA ARG A 126 4.12 -22.00 7.31
C ARG A 126 4.70 -21.12 8.41
N VAL A 127 3.89 -20.72 9.36
CA VAL A 127 4.34 -19.94 10.52
C VAL A 127 5.29 -20.79 11.36
N GLU A 128 6.45 -20.24 11.72
CA GLU A 128 7.48 -20.93 12.48
C GLU A 128 6.90 -21.55 13.76
N GLY A 129 7.19 -22.83 14.01
CA GLY A 129 6.68 -23.57 15.16
C GLY A 129 5.22 -24.01 15.11
N MET A 130 4.47 -23.68 14.06
CA MET A 130 3.06 -24.07 13.90
C MET A 130 2.88 -25.08 12.76
N LYS A 131 2.00 -26.10 12.95
CA LYS A 131 1.83 -27.15 11.94
C LYS A 131 0.86 -26.77 10.82
N ASN A 132 -0.22 -26.09 11.14
CA ASN A 132 -1.36 -25.85 10.23
C ASN A 132 -1.70 -24.38 10.09
N VAL A 133 -0.75 -23.47 10.36
CA VAL A 133 -0.94 -22.04 10.22
C VAL A 133 0.05 -21.53 9.16
N PHE A 134 -0.49 -20.80 8.17
CA PHE A 134 0.28 -20.26 7.07
C PHE A 134 0.04 -18.75 6.99
N ALA A 135 1.07 -18.01 6.56
CA ALA A 135 0.94 -16.58 6.27
C ALA A 135 1.59 -16.28 4.91
N ILE A 136 0.93 -15.46 4.10
CA ILE A 136 1.36 -15.09 2.76
C ILE A 136 1.22 -13.58 2.53
N GLY A 137 1.83 -13.09 1.45
CA GLY A 137 1.75 -11.69 1.03
C GLY A 137 2.44 -10.74 2.01
N ASP A 138 1.89 -9.55 2.13
CA ASP A 138 2.48 -8.47 2.93
C ASP A 138 2.53 -8.78 4.43
N GLN A 139 1.73 -9.74 4.88
CA GLN A 139 1.65 -10.17 6.26
C GLN A 139 2.82 -11.05 6.70
N CYS A 140 3.54 -11.71 5.79
CA CYS A 140 4.62 -12.63 6.13
C CYS A 140 6.01 -12.14 5.74
N VAL A 141 7.03 -12.70 6.38
CA VAL A 141 8.44 -12.56 6.00
C VAL A 141 9.13 -13.93 6.03
N GLN A 142 9.75 -14.30 4.90
CA GLN A 142 10.52 -15.53 4.71
C GLN A 142 11.98 -15.16 4.51
N PHE A 143 12.89 -15.82 5.18
CA PHE A 143 14.35 -15.59 5.11
C PHE A 143 15.12 -16.72 4.41
N SER A 144 14.44 -17.80 4.02
CA SER A 144 15.05 -18.99 3.39
C SER A 144 15.37 -18.82 1.91
N ASP A 145 14.83 -17.79 1.25
CA ASP A 145 15.15 -17.50 -0.14
C ASP A 145 16.51 -16.77 -0.26
N LYS A 146 17.47 -17.40 -0.94
CA LYS A 146 18.85 -16.89 -1.06
C LYS A 146 18.92 -15.57 -1.84
N ASP A 147 18.00 -15.35 -2.76
CA ASP A 147 17.93 -14.12 -3.57
C ASP A 147 17.32 -12.97 -2.76
N TYR A 148 16.62 -13.28 -1.66
CA TYR A 148 15.95 -12.31 -0.78
C TYR A 148 16.25 -12.56 0.71
N PRO A 149 17.52 -12.48 1.14
CA PRO A 149 17.94 -12.83 2.50
C PRO A 149 17.32 -11.93 3.59
N ASN A 150 16.82 -10.75 3.22
CA ASN A 150 16.13 -9.82 4.11
C ASN A 150 14.58 -9.93 4.03
N GLY A 151 14.09 -10.98 3.37
CA GLY A 151 12.68 -11.19 3.07
C GLY A 151 12.22 -10.58 1.76
N HIS A 152 11.18 -11.17 1.19
CA HIS A 152 10.60 -10.71 -0.07
C HIS A 152 9.99 -9.30 0.05
N PRO A 153 9.99 -8.50 -1.04
CA PRO A 153 9.33 -7.22 -1.05
C PRO A 153 7.80 -7.39 -0.92
N GLN A 154 7.15 -6.41 -0.31
CA GLN A 154 5.70 -6.36 -0.17
C GLN A 154 5.06 -5.90 -1.49
N LEU A 155 4.86 -6.85 -2.40
CA LEU A 155 4.35 -6.64 -3.75
C LEU A 155 3.24 -7.64 -4.07
N ALA A 156 2.24 -7.20 -4.82
CA ALA A 156 1.14 -8.05 -5.26
C ALA A 156 1.61 -9.33 -5.98
N GLN A 157 2.66 -9.25 -6.78
CA GLN A 157 3.21 -10.42 -7.49
C GLN A 157 3.83 -11.47 -6.54
N VAL A 158 4.37 -11.06 -5.39
CA VAL A 158 4.84 -12.00 -4.35
C VAL A 158 3.63 -12.69 -3.72
N ALA A 159 2.63 -11.92 -3.30
CA ALA A 159 1.42 -12.45 -2.67
C ALA A 159 0.67 -13.44 -3.59
N ILE A 160 0.55 -13.13 -4.88
CA ILE A 160 -0.10 -14.00 -5.88
C ILE A 160 0.67 -15.32 -6.01
N GLN A 161 2.00 -15.27 -6.19
CA GLN A 161 2.83 -16.46 -6.35
C GLN A 161 2.82 -17.34 -5.08
N GLN A 162 2.86 -16.72 -3.90
CA GLN A 162 2.73 -17.44 -2.62
C GLN A 162 1.37 -18.10 -2.50
N GLY A 163 0.27 -17.40 -2.83
CA GLY A 163 -1.07 -17.96 -2.77
C GLY A 163 -1.27 -19.14 -3.72
N GLU A 164 -0.77 -19.03 -4.96
CA GLU A 164 -0.82 -20.11 -5.95
C GLU A 164 -0.03 -21.36 -5.50
N LEU A 165 1.16 -21.16 -4.95
CA LEU A 165 1.96 -22.28 -4.46
C LEU A 165 1.36 -22.88 -3.20
N LEU A 166 0.89 -22.07 -2.25
CA LEU A 166 0.25 -22.57 -1.04
C LEU A 166 -0.98 -23.43 -1.35
N ALA A 167 -1.83 -22.99 -2.29
CA ALA A 167 -2.98 -23.81 -2.72
C ALA A 167 -2.54 -25.18 -3.25
N LYS A 168 -1.49 -25.22 -4.06
CA LYS A 168 -0.91 -26.49 -4.57
C LYS A 168 -0.29 -27.32 -3.44
N ASN A 169 0.37 -26.70 -2.49
CA ASN A 169 0.97 -27.39 -1.34
C ASN A 169 -0.10 -27.99 -0.39
N LEU A 170 -1.19 -27.28 -0.17
CA LEU A 170 -2.31 -27.82 0.61
C LEU A 170 -2.92 -29.07 -0.06
N MET A 171 -3.11 -29.04 -1.39
CA MET A 171 -3.56 -30.22 -2.14
C MET A 171 -2.56 -31.39 -2.08
N ARG A 172 -1.24 -31.10 -2.01
CA ARG A 172 -0.21 -32.14 -1.82
C ARG A 172 -0.30 -32.76 -0.44
N LEU A 173 -0.47 -31.95 0.60
CA LEU A 173 -0.63 -32.44 1.97
C LEU A 173 -1.83 -33.38 2.10
N GLU A 174 -2.97 -33.05 1.48
CA GLU A 174 -4.14 -33.95 1.45
C GLU A 174 -3.84 -35.32 0.83
N LYS A 175 -2.94 -35.36 -0.16
CA LYS A 175 -2.51 -36.61 -0.84
C LYS A 175 -1.34 -37.31 -0.14
N GLY A 176 -0.82 -36.78 0.95
CA GLY A 176 0.37 -37.29 1.63
C GLY A 176 1.68 -37.04 0.87
N GLU A 177 1.69 -36.08 -0.06
CA GLU A 177 2.86 -35.67 -0.84
C GLU A 177 3.63 -34.56 -0.10
N GLU A 178 4.93 -34.42 -0.39
CA GLU A 178 5.76 -33.34 0.15
C GLU A 178 5.41 -31.99 -0.45
N MET A 179 5.46 -30.93 0.37
CA MET A 179 5.32 -29.55 -0.06
C MET A 179 6.54 -29.10 -0.88
N LYS A 180 6.34 -28.12 -1.74
CA LYS A 180 7.41 -27.45 -2.50
C LYS A 180 7.76 -26.11 -1.87
N PRO A 181 9.05 -25.77 -1.75
CA PRO A 181 9.49 -24.49 -1.22
C PRO A 181 9.12 -23.34 -2.16
N PHE A 182 8.87 -22.16 -1.55
CA PHE A 182 8.60 -20.93 -2.29
C PHE A 182 9.90 -20.24 -2.67
N HIS A 183 10.01 -19.91 -3.95
CA HIS A 183 11.01 -19.00 -4.50
C HIS A 183 10.32 -17.91 -5.30
N TYR A 184 10.64 -16.67 -4.97
CA TYR A 184 10.04 -15.54 -5.66
C TYR A 184 10.66 -15.32 -7.03
N ARG A 185 9.82 -15.36 -8.06
CA ARG A 185 10.21 -14.98 -9.41
C ARG A 185 9.83 -13.53 -9.67
N ASN A 186 10.83 -12.66 -9.76
CA ASN A 186 10.60 -11.26 -10.11
C ASN A 186 10.16 -11.13 -11.57
N LEU A 187 8.95 -10.64 -11.81
CA LEU A 187 8.36 -10.44 -13.12
C LEU A 187 8.65 -9.05 -13.70
N GLY A 188 9.40 -8.22 -12.99
CA GLY A 188 9.68 -6.84 -13.34
C GLY A 188 8.95 -5.84 -12.45
N SER A 189 9.25 -4.57 -12.64
CA SER A 189 8.67 -3.45 -11.91
C SER A 189 8.20 -2.38 -12.87
N MET A 190 7.10 -1.71 -12.54
CA MET A 190 6.59 -0.60 -13.33
C MET A 190 5.86 0.41 -12.44
N ALA A 191 5.89 1.67 -12.83
CA ALA A 191 5.15 2.74 -12.18
C ALA A 191 4.64 3.74 -13.22
N THR A 192 3.36 4.11 -13.13
CA THR A 192 2.82 5.23 -13.91
C THR A 192 3.16 6.55 -13.21
N VAL A 193 3.48 7.55 -13.99
CA VAL A 193 3.69 8.91 -13.48
C VAL A 193 2.51 9.81 -13.86
N GLY A 194 1.81 9.43 -14.91
CA GLY A 194 0.66 10.14 -15.44
C GLY A 194 0.31 9.62 -16.82
N ARG A 195 -0.62 10.27 -17.50
CA ARG A 195 -1.03 9.89 -18.85
C ARG A 195 0.16 9.96 -19.81
N ASN A 196 0.38 8.87 -20.57
CA ASN A 196 1.48 8.69 -21.51
C ASN A 196 2.88 8.73 -20.87
N ARG A 197 2.97 8.63 -19.54
CA ARG A 197 4.21 8.67 -18.79
C ARG A 197 4.26 7.54 -17.78
N ALA A 198 5.15 6.62 -17.99
CA ALA A 198 5.45 5.52 -17.07
C ALA A 198 6.92 5.14 -17.19
N VAL A 199 7.39 4.36 -16.23
CA VAL A 199 8.66 3.64 -16.29
C VAL A 199 8.38 2.16 -16.05
N ALA A 200 9.09 1.29 -16.78
CA ALA A 200 8.93 -0.15 -16.66
C ALA A 200 10.25 -0.87 -16.90
N GLU A 201 10.50 -1.89 -16.08
CA GLU A 201 11.71 -2.72 -16.13
C GLU A 201 11.32 -4.20 -16.08
N PHE A 202 11.78 -4.96 -17.07
CA PHE A 202 11.55 -6.40 -17.17
C PHE A 202 12.88 -7.09 -17.46
N SER A 203 13.46 -7.78 -16.48
CA SER A 203 14.75 -8.43 -16.67
C SER A 203 15.81 -7.44 -17.21
N LYS A 204 16.17 -7.53 -18.50
CA LYS A 204 17.16 -6.66 -19.15
C LYS A 204 16.54 -5.51 -19.96
N ILE A 205 15.23 -5.47 -20.09
CA ILE A 205 14.52 -4.46 -20.89
C ILE A 205 14.02 -3.35 -19.97
N LYS A 206 14.44 -2.11 -20.27
CA LYS A 206 13.94 -0.92 -19.62
C LYS A 206 13.24 -0.07 -20.65
N THR A 207 12.08 0.47 -20.31
CA THR A 207 11.33 1.37 -21.19
C THR A 207 10.65 2.46 -20.38
N GLN A 208 10.42 3.61 -21.00
CA GLN A 208 9.79 4.77 -20.38
C GLN A 208 8.82 5.48 -21.34
N GLY A 209 8.07 6.43 -20.79
CA GLY A 209 7.13 7.25 -21.54
C GLY A 209 5.91 6.48 -21.99
N TRP A 210 5.45 6.76 -23.21
CA TRP A 210 4.21 6.22 -23.77
C TRP A 210 4.22 4.69 -23.89
N PHE A 211 5.30 4.09 -24.35
CA PHE A 211 5.40 2.62 -24.49
C PHE A 211 5.30 1.93 -23.13
N ALA A 212 6.00 2.44 -22.11
CA ALA A 212 5.90 1.90 -20.76
C ALA A 212 4.48 2.06 -20.20
N TRP A 213 3.80 3.18 -20.52
CA TRP A 213 2.44 3.44 -20.09
C TRP A 213 1.44 2.47 -20.74
N VAL A 214 1.52 2.22 -22.04
CA VAL A 214 0.68 1.22 -22.73
C VAL A 214 0.94 -0.18 -22.17
N LEU A 215 2.19 -0.53 -21.95
CA LEU A 215 2.56 -1.82 -21.37
C LEU A 215 1.97 -1.98 -19.96
N TRP A 216 2.01 -0.92 -19.15
CA TRP A 216 1.37 -0.88 -17.83
C TRP A 216 -0.14 -1.16 -17.94
N LEU A 217 -0.85 -0.49 -18.86
CA LEU A 217 -2.27 -0.72 -19.09
C LEU A 217 -2.56 -2.19 -19.45
N VAL A 218 -1.79 -2.78 -20.36
CA VAL A 218 -1.97 -4.18 -20.81
C VAL A 218 -1.76 -5.16 -19.65
N VAL A 219 -0.67 -4.99 -18.87
CA VAL A 219 -0.36 -5.87 -17.74
C VAL A 219 -1.44 -5.77 -16.66
N HIS A 220 -1.88 -4.55 -16.32
CA HIS A 220 -2.91 -4.37 -15.31
C HIS A 220 -4.29 -4.86 -15.76
N LEU A 221 -4.66 -4.61 -17.03
CA LEU A 221 -5.91 -5.14 -17.59
C LEU A 221 -5.93 -6.68 -17.58
N ARG A 222 -4.78 -7.32 -17.89
CA ARG A 222 -4.64 -8.79 -17.82
C ARG A 222 -4.88 -9.30 -16.40
N SER A 223 -4.43 -8.57 -15.39
CA SER A 223 -4.50 -8.97 -13.98
C SER A 223 -5.90 -8.86 -13.37
N ILE A 224 -6.83 -8.14 -14.01
CA ILE A 224 -8.21 -8.01 -13.56
C ILE A 224 -8.94 -9.34 -13.73
N LEU A 225 -9.68 -9.77 -12.70
CA LEU A 225 -10.47 -10.97 -12.73
C LEU A 225 -11.80 -10.76 -13.47
N GLY A 226 -12.16 -11.73 -14.32
CA GLY A 226 -13.42 -11.74 -15.06
C GLY A 226 -13.40 -10.89 -16.34
N VAL A 227 -13.93 -11.49 -17.43
CA VAL A 227 -13.97 -10.85 -18.76
C VAL A 227 -14.81 -9.57 -18.73
N ARG A 228 -15.97 -9.59 -18.06
CA ARG A 228 -16.87 -8.43 -17.94
C ARG A 228 -16.13 -7.23 -17.33
N ASN A 229 -15.39 -7.45 -16.23
CA ASN A 229 -14.65 -6.38 -15.55
C ASN A 229 -13.55 -5.82 -16.45
N LYS A 230 -12.84 -6.68 -17.19
CA LYS A 230 -11.81 -6.24 -18.16
C LYS A 230 -12.40 -5.31 -19.22
N VAL A 231 -13.54 -5.67 -19.80
CA VAL A 231 -14.20 -4.87 -20.83
C VAL A 231 -14.66 -3.52 -20.27
N VAL A 232 -15.30 -3.51 -19.10
CA VAL A 232 -15.77 -2.26 -18.46
C VAL A 232 -14.59 -1.34 -18.15
N VAL A 233 -13.52 -1.86 -17.58
CA VAL A 233 -12.31 -1.07 -17.26
C VAL A 233 -11.66 -0.54 -18.54
N LEU A 234 -11.52 -1.38 -19.57
CA LEU A 234 -10.95 -0.95 -20.85
C LEU A 234 -11.76 0.19 -21.48
N LEU A 235 -13.09 0.06 -21.53
CA LEU A 235 -13.95 1.12 -22.07
C LEU A 235 -13.85 2.43 -21.27
N ASN A 236 -13.82 2.34 -19.94
CA ASN A 236 -13.60 3.49 -19.08
C ASN A 236 -12.23 4.13 -19.32
N TRP A 237 -11.17 3.35 -19.50
CA TRP A 237 -9.85 3.89 -19.80
C TRP A 237 -9.79 4.58 -21.14
N ILE A 238 -10.43 4.00 -22.18
CA ILE A 238 -10.55 4.62 -23.52
C ILE A 238 -11.32 5.94 -23.40
N TRP A 239 -12.47 5.94 -22.73
CA TRP A 239 -13.27 7.14 -22.52
C TRP A 239 -12.46 8.24 -21.83
N ASN A 240 -11.87 7.92 -20.67
CA ASN A 240 -11.05 8.85 -19.90
C ASN A 240 -9.84 9.36 -20.70
N TYR A 241 -9.28 8.54 -21.59
CA TYR A 241 -8.17 8.95 -22.44
C TYR A 241 -8.53 10.08 -23.40
N PHE A 242 -9.73 10.10 -23.93
CA PHE A 242 -10.14 11.14 -24.87
C PHE A 242 -10.82 12.33 -24.20
N THR A 243 -11.60 12.12 -23.15
CA THR A 243 -12.46 13.16 -22.56
C THR A 243 -11.85 13.86 -21.35
N TYR A 244 -10.89 13.26 -20.65
CA TYR A 244 -10.44 13.69 -19.32
C TYR A 244 -11.57 13.71 -18.27
N ASP A 245 -12.75 13.19 -18.60
CA ASP A 245 -13.89 13.12 -17.71
C ASP A 245 -13.92 11.76 -17.00
N GLN A 246 -14.00 11.79 -15.69
CA GLN A 246 -14.22 10.58 -14.90
C GLN A 246 -15.72 10.34 -14.79
N SER A 247 -16.19 9.26 -15.41
CA SER A 247 -17.59 8.88 -15.47
C SER A 247 -18.26 8.63 -14.11
N MET A 248 -17.47 8.44 -13.05
CA MET A 248 -17.99 8.30 -11.69
C MET A 248 -17.19 9.17 -10.72
N ARG A 249 -17.84 10.18 -10.17
CA ARG A 249 -17.35 11.00 -9.07
C ARG A 249 -18.12 10.61 -7.83
N MET A 250 -17.50 9.80 -6.96
CA MET A 250 -18.10 9.41 -5.70
C MET A 250 -17.43 10.16 -4.56
N ILE A 251 -18.20 11.02 -3.88
CA ILE A 251 -17.75 11.63 -2.64
C ILE A 251 -17.99 10.61 -1.53
N VAL A 252 -16.90 9.99 -1.06
CA VAL A 252 -16.94 9.11 0.10
C VAL A 252 -16.67 9.96 1.34
N TYR A 253 -17.72 10.21 2.11
CA TYR A 253 -17.52 10.77 3.44
C TYR A 253 -16.91 9.68 4.32
N ALA A 254 -15.67 9.87 4.74
CA ALA A 254 -15.11 9.05 5.81
C ALA A 254 -16.02 9.20 7.03
N ARG A 255 -16.79 8.16 7.37
CA ARG A 255 -17.43 8.08 8.69
C ARG A 255 -16.32 8.35 9.69
N LYS A 256 -16.51 9.35 10.53
CA LYS A 256 -15.50 9.77 11.49
C LYS A 256 -15.03 8.53 12.24
N ALA A 257 -13.84 8.05 11.93
CA ALA A 257 -13.23 6.91 12.61
C ALA A 257 -13.16 7.14 14.14
N LYS A 258 -13.22 8.39 14.56
CA LYS A 258 -13.33 8.82 15.95
C LYS A 258 -14.67 8.42 16.58
N GLU A 259 -15.81 8.55 15.87
CA GLU A 259 -17.13 8.17 16.42
C GLU A 259 -17.27 6.64 16.58
N ILE A 260 -16.62 5.86 15.74
CA ILE A 260 -16.60 4.40 15.88
C ILE A 260 -15.73 4.02 17.08
N ARG A 261 -14.54 4.59 17.20
CA ARG A 261 -13.63 4.34 18.33
C ARG A 261 -14.24 4.80 19.66
N ASP A 262 -14.89 5.96 19.68
CA ASP A 262 -15.53 6.50 20.88
C ASP A 262 -16.76 5.65 21.29
N ARG A 263 -17.49 5.06 20.33
CA ARG A 263 -18.58 4.09 20.63
C ARG A 263 -18.04 2.76 21.14
N GLU A 264 -17.00 2.21 20.53
CA GLU A 264 -16.36 0.96 20.98
C GLU A 264 -15.75 1.12 22.39
N VAL A 265 -15.15 2.27 22.70
CA VAL A 265 -14.63 2.57 24.04
C VAL A 265 -15.77 2.74 25.06
N VAL A 266 -16.87 3.38 24.69
CA VAL A 266 -18.04 3.55 25.58
C VAL A 266 -18.73 2.20 25.80
N GLU A 267 -18.88 1.34 24.79
CA GLU A 267 -19.45 -0.01 24.95
C GLU A 267 -18.55 -0.90 25.80
N ALA A 268 -17.22 -0.89 25.58
CA ALA A 268 -16.27 -1.64 26.39
C ALA A 268 -16.26 -1.20 27.87
N THR A 269 -16.31 0.11 28.13
CA THR A 269 -16.39 0.65 29.51
C THR A 269 -17.72 0.38 30.17
N THR A 270 -18.81 0.34 29.42
CA THR A 270 -20.16 -0.01 29.95
C THR A 270 -20.28 -1.49 30.29
N HIS A 271 -19.64 -2.39 29.53
CA HIS A 271 -19.57 -3.82 29.86
C HIS A 271 -18.69 -4.09 31.08
N LEU A 272 -17.50 -3.48 31.18
CA LEU A 272 -16.65 -3.58 32.36
C LEU A 272 -17.34 -3.04 33.65
N GLY A 273 -18.11 -1.97 33.52
CA GLY A 273 -18.86 -1.41 34.66
C GLY A 273 -20.01 -2.30 35.15
N LYS A 274 -20.62 -3.11 34.27
CA LYS A 274 -21.67 -4.07 34.65
C LYS A 274 -21.09 -5.32 35.34
N ASP A 275 -19.94 -5.78 34.92
CA ASP A 275 -19.28 -6.95 35.52
C ASP A 275 -18.72 -6.64 36.92
N LEU A 276 -18.35 -5.38 37.21
CA LEU A 276 -17.91 -4.93 38.54
C LEU A 276 -19.06 -4.73 39.52
N LEU A 277 -20.32 -4.62 39.05
CA LEU A 277 -21.50 -4.45 39.92
C LEU A 277 -22.17 -5.80 40.27
N HIS A 278 -21.69 -6.91 39.80
CA HIS A 278 -22.19 -8.26 40.05
C HIS A 278 -21.23 -9.17 40.83
N GLU A 279 -20.41 -8.63 41.74
CA GLU A 279 -19.76 -9.48 42.73
C GLU A 279 -20.82 -9.96 43.75
N PRO A 280 -21.00 -11.30 43.94
CA PRO A 280 -21.93 -11.81 44.95
C PRO A 280 -21.37 -11.52 46.35
N GLN A 281 -22.14 -10.81 47.14
CA GLN A 281 -21.88 -10.68 48.57
C GLN A 281 -21.86 -12.06 49.20
N GLN A 282 -20.67 -12.54 49.58
CA GLN A 282 -20.57 -13.72 50.43
C GLN A 282 -21.15 -13.38 51.79
N SER A 283 -22.34 -13.98 52.07
CA SER A 283 -22.96 -13.97 53.38
C SER A 283 -22.11 -14.75 54.38
N GLY A 284 -21.44 -14.02 55.27
CA GLY A 284 -20.91 -14.56 56.51
C GLY A 284 -22.05 -15.05 57.38
N GLN A 285 -22.16 -16.34 57.56
CA GLN A 285 -22.86 -16.92 58.70
C GLN A 285 -21.79 -17.43 59.67
N GLU A 286 -21.55 -16.64 60.66
CA GLU A 286 -20.96 -17.03 61.92
C GLU A 286 -22.03 -17.84 62.71
N LYS A 287 -21.70 -19.05 63.09
CA LYS A 287 -22.47 -19.81 64.10
C LYS A 287 -21.72 -19.75 65.39
N ALA A 288 -22.45 -19.33 66.43
CA ALA A 288 -22.13 -19.54 67.85
C ALA A 288 -22.05 -20.99 68.26
#